data_ad62d1972595e9c94c268c06f066b42e
#
_entry.id   ad62d1972595e9c94c268c06f066b42e
#
_cell.length_a   1.000
_cell.length_b   1.000
_cell.length_c   1.000
_cell.angle_alpha   90.00
_cell.angle_beta   90.00
_cell.angle_gamma   90.00
#
_symmetry.space_group_name_H-M   'P 1'
#
loop_
_entity.id
_entity.type
_entity.pdbx_description
1 polymer ?
#
loop_
_entity_poly.entity_id
_entity_poly.type
_entity_poly.pdbx_seq_one_letter_code
_entity_poly.pdbx_strand_id
1 'polypeptide(L)'
;FKNLAECEIAHYLDKHEFIRQVRGHLLPYDDIEAVFHQGACSDTMNHDGLYMMDNNYQYTLDLLDWCQDERIPFLYASSAAVYGKGEIFREERELEKPLNVYGYSKFLFDQVLRRRMKEGLTAQVVGFRYFNVYGLQEQHKGRMASVAFHHFHQYREHGYVNLFGANDGYGNGEQTRDFVSVEDVVKVNLYFFDHSELSGI
;
A
#
# COMPACT_ATOMS: atom_id res chain seq x y z
N PHE A 1 -16.98 -9.84 -0.18
CA PHE A 1 -16.30 -11.11 -0.56
C PHE A 1 -16.35 -11.46 -2.05
N LYS A 2 -16.99 -10.65 -2.96
CA LYS A 2 -17.04 -10.97 -4.40
C LYS A 2 -15.66 -11.18 -5.02
N ASN A 3 -14.67 -10.39 -4.63
CA ASN A 3 -13.31 -10.47 -5.18
C ASN A 3 -12.53 -11.71 -4.72
N LEU A 4 -13.02 -12.41 -3.71
CA LEU A 4 -12.41 -13.63 -3.17
C LEU A 4 -13.17 -14.90 -3.53
N ALA A 5 -14.31 -14.76 -4.23
CA ALA A 5 -15.24 -15.88 -4.47
C ALA A 5 -14.64 -17.02 -5.32
N GLU A 6 -13.65 -16.70 -6.16
CA GLU A 6 -12.98 -17.64 -7.05
C GLU A 6 -11.56 -18.01 -6.57
N CYS A 7 -11.14 -17.51 -5.38
CA CYS A 7 -9.83 -17.79 -4.83
C CYS A 7 -9.87 -19.06 -3.96
N GLU A 8 -8.91 -19.94 -4.12
CA GLU A 8 -8.62 -20.98 -3.14
C GLU A 8 -7.89 -20.35 -1.94
N ILE A 9 -8.58 -20.27 -0.80
CA ILE A 9 -8.06 -19.70 0.42
C ILE A 9 -8.04 -20.79 1.49
N ALA A 10 -6.86 -21.18 1.95
CA ALA A 10 -6.70 -22.20 2.97
C ALA A 10 -7.29 -21.73 4.32
N HIS A 11 -7.00 -20.47 4.70
CA HIS A 11 -7.44 -19.90 5.98
C HIS A 11 -7.79 -18.43 5.81
N TYR A 12 -8.77 -17.97 6.59
CA TYR A 12 -9.17 -16.56 6.67
C TYR A 12 -9.22 -16.14 8.14
N LEU A 13 -8.47 -15.09 8.47
CA LEU A 13 -8.48 -14.48 9.80
C LEU A 13 -8.93 -13.03 9.73
N ASP A 14 -9.72 -12.60 10.71
CA ASP A 14 -9.98 -11.17 10.92
C ASP A 14 -8.65 -10.45 11.24
N LYS A 15 -8.50 -9.20 10.80
CA LYS A 15 -7.26 -8.44 10.96
C LYS A 15 -6.83 -8.26 12.42
N HIS A 16 -7.79 -8.13 13.35
CA HIS A 16 -7.48 -7.96 14.78
C HIS A 16 -7.05 -9.28 15.42
N GLU A 17 -7.68 -10.37 15.01
CA GLU A 17 -7.28 -11.70 15.44
C GLU A 17 -5.91 -12.06 14.87
N PHE A 18 -5.67 -11.79 13.59
CA PHE A 18 -4.39 -12.04 12.94
C PHE A 18 -3.24 -11.31 13.66
N ILE A 19 -3.37 -9.98 13.88
CA ILE A 19 -2.28 -9.22 14.53
C ILE A 19 -2.09 -9.62 15.99
N ARG A 20 -3.14 -10.07 16.68
CA ARG A 20 -3.03 -10.61 18.03
C ARG A 20 -2.19 -11.89 18.05
N GLN A 21 -2.40 -12.78 17.07
CA GLN A 21 -1.62 -14.01 16.93
C GLN A 21 -0.17 -13.72 16.55
N VAL A 22 0.06 -12.76 15.63
CA VAL A 22 1.40 -12.29 15.25
C VAL A 22 2.17 -11.78 16.49
N ARG A 23 1.60 -10.85 17.26
CA ARG A 23 2.21 -10.30 18.48
C ARG A 23 2.50 -11.37 19.54
N GLY A 24 1.70 -12.41 19.56
CA GLY A 24 1.85 -13.52 20.51
C GLY A 24 2.74 -14.66 20.00
N HIS A 25 3.26 -14.62 18.79
CA HIS A 25 3.91 -15.76 18.11
C HIS A 25 3.04 -17.04 18.17
N LEU A 26 1.73 -16.87 17.92
CA LEU A 26 0.72 -17.92 18.05
C LEU A 26 0.15 -18.38 16.72
N LEU A 27 0.68 -17.92 15.58
CA LEU A 27 0.22 -18.40 14.28
C LEU A 27 0.57 -19.88 14.13
N PRO A 28 -0.43 -20.73 13.82
CA PRO A 28 -0.25 -22.18 13.77
C PRO A 28 0.32 -22.67 12.41
N TYR A 29 1.14 -21.85 11.74
CA TYR A 29 1.66 -22.13 10.42
C TYR A 29 3.19 -22.09 10.43
N ASP A 30 3.83 -23.22 10.13
CA ASP A 30 5.29 -23.38 10.14
C ASP A 30 5.93 -23.20 8.75
N ASP A 31 5.11 -23.06 7.71
CA ASP A 31 5.52 -23.08 6.29
C ASP A 31 5.17 -21.78 5.54
N ILE A 32 5.19 -20.65 6.22
CA ILE A 32 4.92 -19.35 5.60
C ILE A 32 6.12 -18.94 4.75
N GLU A 33 5.93 -18.90 3.42
CA GLU A 33 6.98 -18.52 2.47
C GLU A 33 7.21 -17.02 2.36
N ALA A 34 6.16 -16.21 2.51
CA ALA A 34 6.25 -14.75 2.50
C ALA A 34 5.00 -14.08 3.06
N VAL A 35 5.12 -12.82 3.43
CA VAL A 35 4.01 -11.93 3.78
C VAL A 35 3.89 -10.81 2.75
N PHE A 36 2.77 -10.76 2.02
CA PHE A 36 2.40 -9.66 1.13
C PHE A 36 1.43 -8.72 1.86
N HIS A 37 1.96 -7.73 2.54
CA HIS A 37 1.16 -6.77 3.31
C HIS A 37 0.64 -5.64 2.44
N GLN A 38 -0.52 -5.86 1.81
CA GLN A 38 -1.19 -4.87 0.96
C GLN A 38 -2.33 -4.13 1.68
N GLY A 39 -2.61 -4.50 2.93
CA GLY A 39 -3.68 -3.92 3.74
C GLY A 39 -3.29 -2.58 4.37
N ALA A 40 -4.21 -1.62 4.32
CA ALA A 40 -4.13 -0.35 5.04
C ALA A 40 -5.48 0.37 5.01
N CYS A 41 -5.66 1.37 5.88
CA CYS A 41 -6.64 2.43 5.61
C CYS A 41 -6.03 3.39 4.58
N SER A 42 -6.52 3.35 3.35
CA SER A 42 -6.05 4.20 2.24
C SER A 42 -6.87 5.48 2.05
N ASP A 43 -7.81 5.77 2.96
CA ASP A 43 -8.63 6.99 2.90
C ASP A 43 -7.80 8.22 3.28
N THR A 44 -7.34 8.95 2.26
CA THR A 44 -6.53 10.16 2.42
C THR A 44 -7.30 11.31 3.05
N MET A 45 -8.63 11.23 3.15
CA MET A 45 -9.51 12.21 3.79
C MET A 45 -9.82 11.86 5.26
N ASN A 46 -9.35 10.73 5.75
CA ASN A 46 -9.47 10.39 7.15
C ASN A 46 -8.44 11.17 7.97
N HIS A 47 -8.91 11.96 8.92
CA HIS A 47 -8.08 12.79 9.80
C HIS A 47 -7.89 12.19 11.20
N ASP A 48 -8.41 11.00 11.46
CA ASP A 48 -8.17 10.29 12.73
C ASP A 48 -6.71 9.79 12.78
N GLY A 49 -5.86 10.61 13.37
CA GLY A 49 -4.42 10.32 13.48
C GLY A 49 -4.14 9.07 14.31
N LEU A 50 -4.90 8.85 15.39
CA LEU A 50 -4.69 7.68 16.26
C LEU A 50 -5.02 6.39 15.51
N TYR A 51 -6.18 6.34 14.87
CA TYR A 51 -6.58 5.21 14.05
C TYR A 51 -5.58 4.93 12.92
N MET A 52 -5.13 5.98 12.19
CA MET A 52 -4.15 5.83 11.11
C MET A 52 -2.81 5.30 11.62
N MET A 53 -2.33 5.80 12.75
CA MET A 53 -1.06 5.34 13.32
C MET A 53 -1.15 3.89 13.82
N ASP A 54 -2.24 3.52 14.48
CA ASP A 54 -2.44 2.14 14.93
C ASP A 54 -2.61 1.18 13.74
N ASN A 55 -3.51 1.51 12.81
CA ASN A 55 -3.89 0.61 11.71
C ASN A 55 -2.83 0.51 10.59
N ASN A 56 -2.12 1.60 10.27
CA ASN A 56 -1.18 1.61 9.15
C ASN A 56 0.29 1.51 9.60
N TYR A 57 0.67 2.21 10.66
CA TYR A 57 2.06 2.23 11.10
C TYR A 57 2.35 1.11 12.09
N GLN A 58 1.64 1.05 13.22
CA GLN A 58 1.94 0.06 14.27
C GLN A 58 1.66 -1.36 13.79
N TYR A 59 0.54 -1.57 13.11
CA TYR A 59 0.21 -2.86 12.50
C TYR A 59 1.31 -3.36 11.55
N THR A 60 1.81 -2.49 10.68
CA THR A 60 2.88 -2.85 9.74
C THR A 60 4.19 -3.10 10.46
N LEU A 61 4.46 -2.35 11.54
CA LEU A 61 5.67 -2.53 12.37
C LEU A 61 5.67 -3.88 13.08
N ASP A 62 4.54 -4.27 13.67
CA ASP A 62 4.40 -5.57 14.34
C ASP A 62 4.58 -6.73 13.35
N LEU A 63 4.06 -6.60 12.14
CA LEU A 63 4.29 -7.57 11.06
C LEU A 63 5.76 -7.65 10.66
N LEU A 64 6.42 -6.50 10.51
CA LEU A 64 7.84 -6.47 10.18
C LEU A 64 8.67 -7.15 11.27
N ASP A 65 8.40 -6.83 12.55
CA ASP A 65 9.13 -7.42 13.69
C ASP A 65 8.99 -8.94 13.67
N TRP A 66 7.77 -9.42 13.59
CA TRP A 66 7.50 -10.86 13.52
C TRP A 66 8.15 -11.53 12.29
N CYS A 67 8.06 -10.92 11.10
CA CYS A 67 8.68 -11.46 9.89
C CYS A 67 10.22 -11.53 10.02
N GLN A 68 10.85 -10.54 10.69
CA GLN A 68 12.29 -10.58 10.92
C GLN A 68 12.68 -11.66 11.94
N ASP A 69 11.88 -11.85 13.00
CA ASP A 69 12.12 -12.89 14.01
C ASP A 69 12.00 -14.29 13.42
N GLU A 70 10.98 -14.52 12.57
CA GLU A 70 10.73 -15.81 11.89
C GLU A 70 11.50 -16.00 10.58
N ARG A 71 12.26 -14.99 10.14
CA ARG A 71 13.02 -14.96 8.87
C ARG A 71 12.14 -15.12 7.62
N ILE A 72 10.96 -14.52 7.65
CA ILE A 72 9.98 -14.55 6.57
C ILE A 72 10.14 -13.30 5.69
N PRO A 73 10.22 -13.42 4.36
CA PRO A 73 10.19 -12.29 3.43
C PRO A 73 8.94 -11.42 3.64
N PHE A 74 9.14 -10.09 3.70
CA PHE A 74 8.08 -9.13 3.93
C PHE A 74 8.00 -8.11 2.80
N LEU A 75 6.95 -8.20 1.97
CA LEU A 75 6.69 -7.30 0.86
C LEU A 75 5.48 -6.41 1.19
N TYR A 76 5.64 -5.09 1.21
CA TYR A 76 4.57 -4.23 1.70
C TYR A 76 4.25 -3.06 0.77
N ALA A 77 2.99 -2.62 0.82
CA ALA A 77 2.53 -1.42 0.16
C ALA A 77 2.92 -0.17 0.96
N SER A 78 3.94 0.56 0.51
CA SER A 78 4.10 1.98 0.81
C SER A 78 3.20 2.81 -0.10
N SER A 79 3.46 4.07 -0.35
CA SER A 79 2.60 4.92 -1.17
C SER A 79 3.37 6.10 -1.76
N ALA A 80 3.02 6.51 -2.98
CA ALA A 80 3.45 7.77 -3.55
C ALA A 80 2.97 9.01 -2.75
N ALA A 81 1.98 8.86 -1.86
CA ALA A 81 1.56 9.92 -0.93
C ALA A 81 2.68 10.42 -0.02
N VAL A 82 3.77 9.67 0.13
CA VAL A 82 4.97 10.09 0.88
C VAL A 82 5.68 11.29 0.24
N TYR A 83 5.56 11.47 -1.08
CA TYR A 83 6.18 12.59 -1.81
C TYR A 83 5.43 13.92 -1.67
N GLY A 84 4.17 13.90 -1.27
CA GLY A 84 3.34 15.09 -1.11
C GLY A 84 3.10 15.81 -2.45
N LYS A 85 3.43 17.11 -2.50
CA LYS A 85 3.36 17.95 -3.72
C LYS A 85 4.68 17.98 -4.51
N GLY A 86 5.58 17.04 -4.29
CA GLY A 86 6.85 16.99 -5.01
C GLY A 86 6.65 16.71 -6.50
N GLU A 87 7.56 17.20 -7.34
CA GLU A 87 7.59 16.97 -8.78
C GLU A 87 8.59 15.89 -9.17
N ILE A 88 9.46 15.49 -8.23
CA ILE A 88 10.49 14.48 -8.44
C ILE A 88 10.18 13.29 -7.53
N PHE A 89 9.99 12.13 -8.15
CA PHE A 89 9.58 10.90 -7.48
C PHE A 89 10.75 9.89 -7.51
N ARG A 90 11.65 10.05 -6.55
CA ARG A 90 12.77 9.12 -6.31
C ARG A 90 12.77 8.74 -4.82
N GLU A 91 13.31 7.58 -4.50
CA GLU A 91 13.33 7.00 -3.16
C GLU A 91 14.37 7.68 -2.24
N GLU A 92 14.48 9.00 -2.39
CA GLU A 92 15.38 9.87 -1.62
C GLU A 92 14.61 10.58 -0.50
N ARG A 93 15.18 10.57 0.72
CA ARG A 93 14.53 11.13 1.92
C ARG A 93 14.15 12.60 1.78
N GLU A 94 14.95 13.39 1.09
CA GLU A 94 14.79 14.83 0.90
C GLU A 94 13.56 15.19 0.08
N LEU A 95 13.10 14.25 -0.74
CA LEU A 95 11.93 14.38 -1.61
C LEU A 95 10.62 13.98 -0.93
N GLU A 96 10.68 13.44 0.28
CA GLU A 96 9.53 12.93 1.01
C GLU A 96 8.95 13.99 1.94
N LYS A 97 7.74 14.47 1.61
CA LYS A 97 7.03 15.54 2.33
C LYS A 97 5.52 15.26 2.36
N PRO A 98 5.07 14.21 3.09
CA PRO A 98 3.67 13.81 3.11
C PRO A 98 2.76 14.94 3.59
N LEU A 99 1.57 15.08 2.98
CA LEU A 99 0.62 16.17 3.23
C LEU A 99 -0.56 15.80 4.12
N ASN A 100 -0.78 14.52 4.35
CA ASN A 100 -1.90 14.03 5.13
C ASN A 100 -1.47 12.90 6.06
N VAL A 101 -2.35 12.53 6.99
CA VAL A 101 -2.06 11.52 8.02
C VAL A 101 -1.78 10.15 7.40
N TYR A 102 -2.49 9.80 6.33
CA TYR A 102 -2.23 8.57 5.58
C TYR A 102 -0.79 8.52 5.02
N GLY A 103 -0.40 9.53 4.24
CA GLY A 103 0.96 9.62 3.70
C GLY A 103 2.02 9.65 4.80
N TYR A 104 1.73 10.33 5.92
CA TYR A 104 2.63 10.38 7.08
C TYR A 104 2.78 9.02 7.75
N SER A 105 1.72 8.21 7.88
CA SER A 105 1.81 6.87 8.46
C SER A 105 2.71 5.94 7.63
N LYS A 106 2.63 6.00 6.30
CA LYS A 106 3.51 5.25 5.39
C LYS A 106 4.95 5.75 5.44
N PHE A 107 5.12 7.08 5.42
CA PHE A 107 6.42 7.73 5.55
C PHE A 107 7.16 7.31 6.83
N LEU A 108 6.49 7.34 7.99
CA LEU A 108 7.12 6.95 9.26
C LEU A 108 7.61 5.51 9.24
N PHE A 109 6.82 4.60 8.68
CA PHE A 109 7.23 3.20 8.55
C PHE A 109 8.47 3.08 7.64
N ASP A 110 8.47 3.75 6.47
CA ASP A 110 9.63 3.79 5.57
C ASP A 110 10.90 4.30 6.30
N GLN A 111 10.79 5.30 7.22
CA GLN A 111 11.94 5.77 8.00
C GLN A 111 12.45 4.71 9.00
N VAL A 112 11.56 3.98 9.65
CA VAL A 112 11.94 2.87 10.54
C VAL A 112 12.65 1.79 9.74
N LEU A 113 12.10 1.40 8.61
CA LEU A 113 12.70 0.38 7.74
C LEU A 113 14.10 0.80 7.27
N ARG A 114 14.29 2.03 6.78
CA ARG A 114 15.62 2.54 6.38
C ARG A 114 16.66 2.45 7.50
N ARG A 115 16.26 2.71 8.74
CA ARG A 115 17.16 2.55 9.88
C ARG A 115 17.53 1.08 10.09
N ARG A 116 16.54 0.18 10.09
CA ARG A 116 16.75 -1.27 10.25
C ARG A 116 17.60 -1.87 9.13
N MET A 117 17.41 -1.41 7.89
CA MET A 117 18.24 -1.83 6.77
C MET A 117 19.74 -1.50 7.00
N LYS A 118 20.06 -0.38 7.66
CA LYS A 118 21.44 0.00 8.02
C LYS A 118 21.98 -0.85 9.18
N GLU A 119 21.12 -1.30 10.07
CA GLU A 119 21.47 -2.15 11.22
C GLU A 119 21.60 -3.63 10.80
N GLY A 120 21.03 -4.03 9.66
CA GLY A 120 20.97 -5.38 9.11
C GLY A 120 19.59 -6.00 9.26
N LEU A 121 19.12 -6.65 8.19
CA LEU A 121 17.87 -7.40 8.16
C LEU A 121 18.16 -8.90 8.23
N THR A 122 17.27 -9.67 8.87
CA THR A 122 17.35 -11.14 8.96
C THR A 122 16.62 -11.82 7.81
N ALA A 123 15.67 -11.13 7.18
CA ALA A 123 14.92 -11.55 6.01
C ALA A 123 14.71 -10.40 5.03
N GLN A 124 14.38 -10.73 3.78
CA GLN A 124 14.05 -9.77 2.74
C GLN A 124 12.93 -8.81 3.18
N VAL A 125 13.10 -7.51 2.89
CA VAL A 125 12.01 -6.53 3.02
C VAL A 125 11.98 -5.68 1.77
N VAL A 126 10.78 -5.57 1.14
CA VAL A 126 10.57 -4.73 -0.05
C VAL A 126 9.34 -3.85 0.15
N GLY A 127 9.53 -2.53 -0.02
CA GLY A 127 8.47 -1.53 0.04
C GLY A 127 8.16 -0.94 -1.32
N PHE A 128 6.89 -0.97 -1.72
CA PHE A 128 6.45 -0.45 -3.01
C PHE A 128 5.68 0.86 -2.86
N ARG A 129 6.14 1.94 -3.47
CA ARG A 129 5.49 3.25 -3.46
C ARG A 129 4.50 3.37 -4.60
N TYR A 130 3.37 2.68 -4.45
CA TYR A 130 2.35 2.70 -5.48
C TYR A 130 1.79 4.10 -5.70
N PHE A 131 1.67 4.47 -6.98
CA PHE A 131 0.90 5.60 -7.47
C PHE A 131 -0.58 5.20 -7.56
N ASN A 132 -1.32 5.68 -8.56
CA ASN A 132 -2.75 5.39 -8.67
C ASN A 132 -2.96 4.02 -9.31
N VAL A 133 -3.13 3.00 -8.48
CA VAL A 133 -3.40 1.64 -8.95
C VAL A 133 -4.83 1.56 -9.48
N TYR A 134 -4.99 1.08 -10.69
CA TYR A 134 -6.29 0.82 -11.32
C TYR A 134 -6.37 -0.61 -11.82
N GLY A 135 -7.61 -1.11 -12.02
CA GLY A 135 -7.81 -2.44 -12.58
C GLY A 135 -9.22 -2.98 -12.35
N LEU A 136 -9.34 -4.29 -12.45
CA LEU A 136 -10.60 -4.97 -12.23
C LEU A 136 -11.01 -4.96 -10.74
N GLN A 137 -12.30 -5.15 -10.49
CA GLN A 137 -12.85 -5.41 -9.14
C GLN A 137 -12.72 -4.25 -8.14
N GLU A 138 -12.71 -3.00 -8.59
CA GLU A 138 -12.62 -1.82 -7.72
C GLU A 138 -13.93 -1.42 -7.02
N GLN A 139 -15.06 -2.06 -7.30
CA GLN A 139 -16.41 -1.65 -6.82
C GLN A 139 -16.49 -1.50 -5.31
N HIS A 140 -15.74 -2.33 -4.56
CA HIS A 140 -15.74 -2.31 -3.10
C HIS A 140 -15.06 -1.09 -2.49
N LYS A 141 -14.24 -0.38 -3.26
CA LYS A 141 -13.49 0.81 -2.80
C LYS A 141 -14.35 2.07 -2.68
N GLY A 142 -15.57 2.06 -3.24
CA GLY A 142 -16.47 3.22 -3.23
C GLY A 142 -15.77 4.46 -3.78
N ARG A 143 -15.80 5.57 -3.01
CA ARG A 143 -15.16 6.84 -3.42
C ARG A 143 -13.65 6.76 -3.63
N MET A 144 -12.98 5.76 -3.05
CA MET A 144 -11.53 5.55 -3.15
C MET A 144 -11.14 4.68 -4.37
N ALA A 145 -12.09 4.29 -5.21
CA ALA A 145 -11.79 3.66 -6.49
C ALA A 145 -11.02 4.63 -7.41
N SER A 146 -10.28 4.09 -8.37
CA SER A 146 -9.47 4.91 -9.28
C SER A 146 -10.30 5.90 -10.09
N VAL A 147 -9.69 6.98 -10.53
CA VAL A 147 -10.32 7.92 -11.48
C VAL A 147 -10.74 7.19 -12.76
N ALA A 148 -9.95 6.24 -13.23
CA ALA A 148 -10.30 5.40 -14.39
C ALA A 148 -11.63 4.66 -14.17
N PHE A 149 -11.81 4.05 -13.00
CA PHE A 149 -13.07 3.39 -12.63
C PHE A 149 -14.25 4.37 -12.62
N HIS A 150 -14.10 5.52 -11.97
CA HIS A 150 -15.17 6.52 -11.89
C HIS A 150 -15.53 7.09 -13.27
N HIS A 151 -14.53 7.45 -14.08
CA HIS A 151 -14.76 7.98 -15.44
C HIS A 151 -15.41 6.95 -16.36
N PHE A 152 -15.01 5.67 -16.26
CA PHE A 152 -15.65 4.60 -17.03
C PHE A 152 -17.14 4.50 -16.70
N HIS A 153 -17.52 4.53 -15.43
CA HIS A 153 -18.92 4.46 -15.02
C HIS A 153 -19.70 5.72 -15.43
N GLN A 154 -19.15 6.92 -15.25
CA GLN A 154 -19.76 8.17 -15.69
C GLN A 154 -20.00 8.16 -17.20
N TYR A 155 -19.02 7.73 -17.99
CA TYR A 155 -19.17 7.67 -19.43
C TYR A 155 -20.25 6.67 -19.87
N ARG A 156 -20.31 5.51 -19.24
CA ARG A 156 -21.35 4.51 -19.53
C ARG A 156 -22.76 4.99 -19.18
N GLU A 157 -22.90 5.78 -18.14
CA GLU A 157 -24.20 6.28 -17.67
C GLU A 157 -24.66 7.53 -18.41
N HIS A 158 -23.73 8.45 -18.70
CA HIS A 158 -24.07 9.80 -19.17
C HIS A 158 -23.54 10.10 -20.58
N GLY A 159 -22.63 9.31 -21.13
CA GLY A 159 -21.94 9.58 -22.40
C GLY A 159 -20.84 10.64 -22.33
N TYR A 160 -20.53 11.13 -21.14
CA TYR A 160 -19.44 12.08 -20.88
C TYR A 160 -18.81 11.83 -19.51
N VAL A 161 -17.66 12.46 -19.23
CA VAL A 161 -17.00 12.46 -17.93
C VAL A 161 -16.85 13.89 -17.41
N ASN A 162 -16.97 14.05 -16.08
CA ASN A 162 -16.69 15.32 -15.40
C ASN A 162 -15.22 15.38 -15.01
N LEU A 163 -14.51 16.37 -15.54
CA LEU A 163 -13.13 16.65 -15.14
C LEU A 163 -13.09 17.59 -13.96
N PHE A 164 -11.96 17.60 -13.25
CA PHE A 164 -11.77 18.51 -12.12
C PHE A 164 -11.70 19.97 -12.61
N GLY A 165 -12.21 20.89 -11.81
CA GLY A 165 -12.02 22.30 -11.99
C GLY A 165 -10.55 22.73 -11.79
N ALA A 166 -10.22 23.96 -12.17
CA ALA A 166 -8.88 24.52 -11.98
C ALA A 166 -8.50 24.52 -10.50
N ASN A 167 -7.37 23.93 -10.15
CA ASN A 167 -6.80 23.95 -8.81
C ASN A 167 -5.28 23.70 -8.84
N ASP A 168 -4.59 24.06 -7.78
CA ASP A 168 -3.17 23.78 -7.57
C ASP A 168 -2.24 24.14 -8.78
N GLY A 169 -2.60 25.20 -9.53
CA GLY A 169 -1.84 25.66 -10.69
C GLY A 169 -2.22 25.02 -12.02
N TYR A 170 -3.12 24.05 -12.03
CA TYR A 170 -3.67 23.44 -13.25
C TYR A 170 -4.95 24.15 -13.70
N GLY A 171 -5.14 24.25 -15.01
CA GLY A 171 -6.41 24.62 -15.62
C GLY A 171 -7.49 23.54 -15.47
N ASN A 172 -8.71 23.84 -15.96
CA ASN A 172 -9.82 22.90 -15.93
C ASN A 172 -9.49 21.59 -16.67
N GLY A 173 -9.48 20.48 -15.98
CA GLY A 173 -9.24 19.15 -16.55
C GLY A 173 -7.78 18.86 -16.93
N GLU A 174 -6.83 19.72 -16.54
CA GLU A 174 -5.41 19.57 -16.86
C GLU A 174 -4.61 18.81 -15.79
N GLN A 175 -5.24 18.40 -14.70
CA GLN A 175 -4.58 17.66 -13.63
C GLN A 175 -4.03 16.33 -14.15
N THR A 176 -2.75 16.09 -13.91
CA THR A 176 -2.07 14.84 -14.29
C THR A 176 -2.00 13.86 -13.14
N ARG A 177 -1.95 12.58 -13.45
CA ARG A 177 -1.75 11.48 -12.49
C ARG A 177 -0.94 10.36 -13.15
N ASP A 178 -0.07 9.74 -12.39
CA ASP A 178 0.57 8.50 -12.78
C ASP A 178 -0.30 7.31 -12.41
N PHE A 179 -0.51 6.41 -13.35
CA PHE A 179 -1.32 5.22 -13.17
C PHE A 179 -0.47 3.97 -13.33
N VAL A 180 -0.77 2.96 -12.53
CA VAL A 180 -0.19 1.62 -12.65
C VAL A 180 -1.30 0.58 -12.65
N SER A 181 -1.22 -0.38 -13.57
CA SER A 181 -2.16 -1.50 -13.62
C SER A 181 -1.99 -2.41 -12.40
N VAL A 182 -3.10 -2.90 -11.85
CA VAL A 182 -3.05 -3.90 -10.76
C VAL A 182 -2.33 -5.17 -11.20
N GLU A 183 -2.40 -5.54 -12.48
CA GLU A 183 -1.68 -6.69 -13.03
C GLU A 183 -0.17 -6.48 -12.98
N ASP A 184 0.32 -5.27 -13.26
CA ASP A 184 1.74 -4.96 -13.17
C ASP A 184 2.19 -4.85 -11.70
N VAL A 185 1.34 -4.36 -10.82
CA VAL A 185 1.58 -4.41 -9.36
C VAL A 185 1.80 -5.86 -8.90
N VAL A 186 0.93 -6.79 -9.32
CA VAL A 186 1.08 -8.21 -8.98
C VAL A 186 2.39 -8.79 -9.54
N LYS A 187 2.70 -8.53 -10.83
CA LYS A 187 3.94 -9.00 -11.46
C LYS A 187 5.19 -8.50 -10.71
N VAL A 188 5.20 -7.23 -10.32
CA VAL A 188 6.33 -6.65 -9.57
C VAL A 188 6.47 -7.30 -8.19
N ASN A 189 5.37 -7.50 -7.47
CA ASN A 189 5.42 -8.19 -6.18
C ASN A 189 5.98 -9.61 -6.32
N LEU A 190 5.51 -10.38 -7.31
CA LEU A 190 6.00 -11.74 -7.57
C LEU A 190 7.47 -11.73 -8.02
N TYR A 191 7.88 -10.77 -8.84
CA TYR A 191 9.27 -10.64 -9.24
C TYR A 191 10.20 -10.48 -8.02
N PHE A 192 9.87 -9.60 -7.09
CA PHE A 192 10.69 -9.43 -5.88
C PHE A 192 10.59 -10.62 -4.93
N PHE A 193 9.47 -11.32 -4.89
CA PHE A 193 9.35 -12.57 -4.15
C PHE A 193 10.30 -13.65 -4.70
N ASP A 194 10.39 -13.78 -6.03
CA ASP A 194 11.30 -14.72 -6.70
C ASP A 194 12.79 -14.31 -6.61
N HIS A 195 13.08 -13.06 -6.19
CA HIS A 195 14.42 -12.50 -6.08
C HIS A 195 14.70 -12.05 -4.64
N SER A 196 14.84 -13.02 -3.75
CA SER A 196 14.98 -12.80 -2.31
C SER A 196 16.24 -12.03 -1.88
N GLU A 197 17.23 -11.90 -2.76
CA GLU A 197 18.45 -11.11 -2.57
C GLU A 197 18.20 -9.60 -2.67
N LEU A 198 17.06 -9.18 -3.23
CA LEU A 198 16.70 -7.77 -3.41
C LEU A 198 15.89 -7.27 -2.20
N SER A 199 16.36 -6.19 -1.59
CA SER A 199 15.64 -5.49 -0.52
C SER A 199 15.72 -3.98 -0.74
N GLY A 200 14.68 -3.24 -0.37
CA GLY A 200 14.64 -1.80 -0.53
C GLY A 200 13.25 -1.18 -0.35
N ILE A 201 13.17 0.12 -0.63
CA ILE A 201 11.91 0.88 -0.67
C ILE A 201 11.83 1.57 -2.01
#